data_5c6598d750a4320b4f97752534ecf549
#
_entry.id   5c6598d750a4320b4f97752534ecf549
#
_cell.length_a   1.000
_cell.length_b   1.000
_cell.length_c   1.000
_cell.angle_alpha   90.00
_cell.angle_beta   90.00
_cell.angle_gamma   90.00
#
_symmetry.space_group_name_H-M   'P 1'
#
loop_
_entity.id
_entity.type
_entity.pdbx_description
1 polymer ?
#
loop_
_entity_poly.entity_id
_entity_poly.type
_entity_poly.pdbx_seq_one_letter_code
_entity_poly.pdbx_strand_id
1 'polypeptide(L)' 'MPLNIRVNAIAPGYFQTDMTQVFYENSEWRTGMLRRIPQARFGEMSDLQGVSVFLASDAAKYIAGQCIAVDGGDLASI' A
#
# COMPACT_ATOMS: atom_id res chain seq x y z
N MET A 1 -21.36 -13.26 -5.21
CA MET A 1 -21.73 -13.25 -3.77
C MET A 1 -23.19 -12.87 -3.62
N PRO A 2 -24.01 -13.77 -3.11
CA PRO A 2 -25.47 -13.54 -3.11
C PRO A 2 -25.95 -12.44 -2.14
N LEU A 3 -25.08 -12.01 -1.20
CA LEU A 3 -25.45 -11.00 -0.21
C LEU A 3 -24.94 -9.59 -0.57
N ASN A 4 -24.44 -9.39 -1.79
CA ASN A 4 -23.87 -8.12 -2.22
C ASN A 4 -22.76 -7.60 -1.29
N ILE A 5 -22.02 -8.53 -0.70
CA ILE A 5 -20.89 -8.19 0.15
C ILE A 5 -19.62 -8.41 -0.66
N ARG A 6 -18.84 -7.35 -0.84
CA ARG A 6 -17.56 -7.44 -1.52
C ARG A 6 -16.44 -7.54 -0.49
N VAL A 7 -15.45 -8.36 -0.77
CA VAL A 7 -14.25 -8.51 0.06
C VAL A 7 -13.03 -8.32 -0.81
N ASN A 8 -12.20 -7.37 -0.45
CA ASN A 8 -10.93 -7.10 -1.10
C ASN A 8 -9.84 -6.92 -0.05
N ALA A 9 -8.60 -7.06 -0.46
CA ALA A 9 -7.45 -6.89 0.41
C ALA A 9 -6.54 -5.78 -0.12
N ILE A 10 -5.86 -5.10 0.80
CA ILE A 10 -4.82 -4.13 0.47
C ILE A 10 -3.50 -4.69 1.00
N ALA A 11 -2.48 -4.74 0.13
CA ALA A 11 -1.14 -5.16 0.50
C ALA A 11 -0.23 -3.93 0.53
N PRO A 12 -0.04 -3.28 1.69
CA PRO A 12 0.82 -2.11 1.78
C PRO A 12 2.30 -2.52 1.68
N GLY A 13 3.10 -1.68 1.04
CA GLY A 13 4.54 -1.83 1.03
C GLY A 13 5.18 -1.21 2.27
N TYR A 14 6.20 -0.37 2.06
CA TYR A 14 6.94 0.24 3.16
C TYR A 14 6.32 1.59 3.53
N PHE A 15 5.73 1.64 4.71
CA PHE A 15 5.08 2.82 5.27
C PHE A 15 5.74 3.17 6.60
N GLN A 16 6.08 4.44 6.78
CA GLN A 16 6.65 4.91 8.03
C GLN A 16 5.53 5.15 9.03
N THR A 17 5.60 4.46 10.18
CA THR A 17 4.67 4.59 11.29
C THR A 17 5.45 4.80 12.57
N ASP A 18 4.76 5.17 13.66
CA ASP A 18 5.42 5.35 14.95
C ASP A 18 6.13 4.09 15.42
N MET A 19 5.56 2.92 15.15
CA MET A 19 6.14 1.63 15.54
C MET A 19 7.39 1.29 14.75
N THR A 20 7.49 1.74 13.50
CA THR A 20 8.60 1.41 12.60
C THR A 20 9.60 2.56 12.45
N GLN A 21 9.38 3.66 13.12
CA GLN A 21 10.20 4.88 13.02
C GLN A 21 11.71 4.58 13.15
N VAL A 22 12.09 3.71 14.08
CA VAL A 22 13.49 3.35 14.33
C VAL A 22 14.17 2.83 13.08
N PHE A 23 13.49 1.98 12.32
CA PHE A 23 14.06 1.43 11.08
C PHE A 23 14.24 2.50 10.03
N TYR A 24 13.28 3.41 9.91
CA TYR A 24 13.31 4.46 8.88
C TYR A 24 14.32 5.56 9.21
N GLU A 25 14.81 5.64 10.43
CA GLU A 25 15.87 6.56 10.83
C GLU A 25 17.27 6.04 10.52
N ASN A 26 17.44 4.73 10.26
CA ASN A 26 18.71 4.16 9.87
C ASN A 26 19.00 4.52 8.41
N SER A 27 20.00 5.38 8.20
CA SER A 27 20.27 5.94 6.87
C SER A 27 20.72 4.91 5.84
N GLU A 28 21.46 3.89 6.23
CA GLU A 28 21.87 2.83 5.30
C GLU A 28 20.70 1.99 4.84
N TRP A 29 19.86 1.56 5.78
CA TRP A 29 18.66 0.80 5.47
C TRP A 29 17.72 1.62 4.60
N ARG A 30 17.49 2.87 4.97
CA ARG A 30 16.61 3.79 4.26
C ARG A 30 17.06 3.97 2.81
N THR A 31 18.35 4.23 2.59
CA THR A 31 18.91 4.44 1.25
C THR A 31 18.75 3.18 0.41
N GLY A 32 19.04 2.01 0.97
CA GLY A 32 18.89 0.74 0.28
C GLY A 32 17.45 0.45 -0.13
N MET A 33 16.50 0.69 0.76
CA MET A 33 15.08 0.46 0.47
C MET A 33 14.54 1.44 -0.57
N LEU A 34 14.94 2.71 -0.50
CA LEU A 34 14.50 3.71 -1.49
C LEU A 34 14.97 3.37 -2.91
N ARG A 35 16.14 2.71 -3.04
CA ARG A 35 16.62 2.24 -4.35
C ARG A 35 15.75 1.14 -4.93
N ARG A 36 15.13 0.31 -4.08
CA ARG A 36 14.28 -0.80 -4.51
C ARG A 36 12.91 -0.35 -4.95
N ILE A 37 12.43 0.76 -4.42
CA ILE A 37 11.07 1.24 -4.68
C ILE A 37 11.10 2.15 -5.92
N PRO A 38 10.41 1.77 -7.02
CA PRO A 38 10.43 2.59 -8.25
C PRO A 38 10.03 4.04 -8.04
N GLN A 39 9.05 4.32 -7.17
CA GLN A 39 8.69 5.71 -6.87
C GLN A 39 9.68 6.42 -5.96
N ALA A 40 10.68 5.70 -5.44
CA ALA A 40 11.77 6.25 -4.65
C ALA A 40 11.29 7.03 -3.41
N ARG A 41 10.20 6.57 -2.79
CA ARG A 41 9.70 7.12 -1.53
C ARG A 41 8.95 6.06 -0.75
N PHE A 42 8.85 6.27 0.55
CA PHE A 42 7.98 5.45 1.39
C PHE A 42 6.53 5.96 1.28
N GLY A 43 5.59 5.08 1.58
CA GLY A 43 4.19 5.45 1.59
C GLY A 43 3.82 6.31 2.79
N GLU A 44 2.83 7.14 2.60
CA GLU A 44 2.19 7.94 3.65
C GLU A 44 0.78 7.39 3.90
N MET A 45 0.22 7.70 5.06
CA MET A 45 -1.13 7.20 5.38
C MET A 45 -2.17 7.66 4.37
N SER A 46 -2.00 8.83 3.77
CA SER A 46 -2.88 9.32 2.71
C SER A 46 -2.88 8.40 1.49
N ASP A 47 -1.77 7.70 1.22
CA ASP A 47 -1.70 6.73 0.12
C ASP A 47 -2.62 5.53 0.33
N LEU A 48 -2.88 5.17 1.59
CA LEU A 48 -3.82 4.08 1.93
C LEU A 48 -5.26 4.57 2.03
N GLN A 49 -5.47 5.81 2.42
CA GLN A 49 -6.80 6.37 2.60
C GLN A 49 -7.58 6.37 1.28
N GLY A 50 -6.96 6.82 0.20
CA GLY A 50 -7.62 6.89 -1.10
C GLY A 50 -8.10 5.54 -1.60
N VAL A 51 -7.25 4.52 -1.55
CA VAL A 51 -7.63 3.17 -1.99
C VAL A 51 -8.68 2.56 -1.08
N SER A 52 -8.62 2.82 0.22
CA SER A 52 -9.62 2.31 1.17
C SER A 52 -11.00 2.89 0.90
N VAL A 53 -11.09 4.20 0.70
CA VAL A 53 -12.34 4.87 0.36
C VAL A 53 -12.86 4.38 -0.99
N PHE A 54 -12.00 4.25 -1.99
CA PHE A 54 -12.39 3.76 -3.31
C PHE A 54 -12.99 2.36 -3.22
N LEU A 55 -12.32 1.43 -2.53
CA LEU A 55 -12.80 0.05 -2.41
C LEU A 55 -14.11 -0.06 -1.63
N ALA A 56 -14.35 0.85 -0.70
CA ALA A 56 -15.57 0.88 0.09
C ALA A 56 -16.73 1.58 -0.63
N SER A 57 -16.47 2.26 -1.73
CA SER A 57 -17.46 3.08 -2.42
C SER A 57 -18.12 2.35 -3.58
N ASP A 58 -19.20 2.93 -4.08
CA ASP A 58 -19.89 2.42 -5.28
C ASP A 58 -19.02 2.49 -6.54
N ALA A 59 -17.98 3.34 -6.53
CA ALA A 59 -17.02 3.39 -7.63
C ALA A 59 -16.31 2.05 -7.84
N ALA A 60 -16.21 1.21 -6.81
CA ALA A 60 -15.59 -0.11 -6.85
C ALA A 60 -16.63 -1.25 -6.82
N LYS A 61 -17.87 -0.98 -7.18
CA LYS A 61 -18.95 -1.95 -7.01
C LYS A 61 -18.76 -3.26 -7.79
N TYR A 62 -17.93 -3.26 -8.82
CA TYR A 62 -17.65 -4.46 -9.62
C TYR A 62 -16.30 -5.08 -9.29
N ILE A 63 -15.65 -4.64 -8.19
CA ILE A 63 -14.36 -5.15 -7.74
C ILE A 63 -14.58 -6.03 -6.50
N ALA A 64 -14.21 -7.30 -6.62
CA ALA A 64 -14.31 -8.26 -5.52
C ALA A 64 -13.22 -9.32 -5.64
N GLY A 65 -12.72 -9.78 -4.51
CA GLY A 65 -11.72 -10.84 -4.47
C GLY A 65 -10.32 -10.38 -4.90
N GLN A 66 -10.05 -9.09 -4.88
CA GLN A 66 -8.76 -8.56 -5.33
C GLN A 66 -7.84 -8.24 -4.15
N CYS A 67 -6.53 -8.37 -4.40
CA CYS A 67 -5.50 -7.89 -3.49
C CYS A 67 -4.74 -6.79 -4.23
N ILE A 68 -4.82 -5.56 -3.72
CA ILE A 68 -4.22 -4.40 -4.37
C ILE A 68 -2.95 -4.01 -3.63
N ALA A 69 -1.81 -4.08 -4.33
CA ALA A 69 -0.54 -3.64 -3.78
C ALA A 69 -0.44 -2.10 -3.81
N VAL A 70 -0.10 -1.52 -2.67
CA VAL A 70 0.12 -0.08 -2.53
C VAL A 70 1.55 0.09 -2.02
N ASP A 71 2.52 0.06 -2.92
CA ASP A 71 3.93 -0.14 -2.58
C ASP A 71 4.91 0.67 -3.43
N GLY A 72 4.42 1.66 -4.17
CA GLY A 72 5.28 2.47 -5.03
C GLY A 72 5.92 1.72 -6.18
N GLY A 73 5.42 0.52 -6.49
CA GLY A 73 5.93 -0.31 -7.57
C GLY A 73 6.93 -1.38 -7.13
N ASP A 74 7.18 -1.54 -5.83
CA ASP A 74 8.19 -2.47 -5.33
C ASP A 74 7.94 -3.90 -5.82
N LEU A 75 6.72 -4.40 -5.71
CA LEU A 75 6.39 -5.76 -6.15
C LEU A 75 6.62 -5.94 -7.64
N ALA A 76 6.28 -4.96 -8.44
CA ALA A 76 6.41 -5.04 -9.90
C ALA A 76 7.86 -4.98 -10.37
N SER A 77 8.79 -4.56 -9.51
CA SER A 77 10.21 -4.42 -9.85
C SER A 77 11.03 -5.67 -9.56
N ILE A 78 10.43 -6.70 -8.99
CA ILE A 78 11.12 -7.94 -8.63
C ILE A 78 11.35 -8.81 -9.88
#